data_a5c72dd395151e1b06d2418c81f649a7
#
_entry.id   a5c72dd395151e1b06d2418c81f649a7
#
_cell.length_a   1.000
_cell.length_b   1.000
_cell.length_c   1.000
_cell.angle_alpha   90.00
_cell.angle_beta   90.00
_cell.angle_gamma   90.00
#
_symmetry.space_group_name_H-M   'P 1'
#
loop_
_entity.id
_entity.type
_entity.pdbx_description
1 polymer ?
#
loop_
_entity_poly.entity_id
_entity_poly.type
_entity_poly.pdbx_seq_one_letter_code
_entity_poly.pdbx_strand_id
1 'polypeptide(L)'
;VTLLSTAVVVRVPATSANLGPGFDSLGLALDVHDELIAMVTEDEGVLVEVDGEGADSIARDESHLVVQAMRVAFAALGEAPVGFVLRCRNVIPQGRGMGSSAAAIVGGLVLARGLVLDGETRLPDDALLALATSMEGHPDNVAAALYGGFTIAWGASGAEVGAVRCDVHADVVPVVLVPGDQVLTTKARTVLPEQVSHEDAAFNVSRAALLVHAISHAPEQLLIATDDRLHQSARAGVYPDTYALVLALREQGIPAVVSGSGPTVLALASPTTLATTIGHAPTGWVATRLAVAPLGAMIVPR
;
A
#
# COMPACT_ATOMS: atom_id res chain seq x y z
N VAL A 1 28.65 19.77 4.81
CA VAL A 1 28.16 18.40 5.16
C VAL A 1 26.65 18.51 5.18
N THR A 2 26.00 17.87 4.24
CA THR A 2 24.53 17.91 4.07
C THR A 2 23.86 16.68 4.70
N LEU A 3 24.64 15.63 5.02
CA LEU A 3 24.16 14.42 5.70
C LEU A 3 24.14 14.61 7.22
N LEU A 4 23.03 14.22 7.85
CA LEU A 4 22.85 14.23 9.29
C LEU A 4 23.45 12.97 9.92
N SER A 5 24.19 13.13 11.01
CA SER A 5 24.80 12.03 11.79
C SER A 5 23.83 11.38 12.78
N THR A 6 22.64 11.95 12.95
CA THR A 6 21.62 11.43 13.86
C THR A 6 20.73 10.42 13.13
N ALA A 7 20.36 9.33 13.81
CA ALA A 7 19.43 8.37 13.22
C ALA A 7 18.05 8.99 13.01
N VAL A 8 17.42 8.64 11.89
CA VAL A 8 16.04 9.00 11.54
C VAL A 8 15.15 7.78 11.71
N VAL A 9 13.96 7.98 12.25
CA VAL A 9 12.93 6.95 12.41
C VAL A 9 11.74 7.32 11.54
N VAL A 10 11.30 6.39 10.70
CA VAL A 10 10.10 6.54 9.86
C VAL A 10 9.10 5.45 10.22
N ARG A 11 7.84 5.85 10.39
CA ARG A 11 6.70 4.92 10.41
C ARG A 11 5.95 5.05 9.11
N VAL A 12 5.63 3.92 8.49
CA VAL A 12 4.93 3.87 7.20
C VAL A 12 3.77 2.90 7.28
N PRO A 13 2.54 3.30 6.84
CA PRO A 13 1.35 2.48 6.97
C PRO A 13 1.29 1.36 5.92
N ALA A 14 0.57 0.30 6.27
CA ALA A 14 0.04 -0.66 5.31
C ALA A 14 -0.96 0.02 4.36
N THR A 15 -1.15 -0.57 3.18
CA THR A 15 -2.10 -0.03 2.20
C THR A 15 -2.91 -1.14 1.53
N SER A 16 -4.13 -0.81 1.15
CA SER A 16 -4.94 -1.60 0.23
C SER A 16 -5.18 -0.79 -1.03
N ALA A 17 -4.90 -1.36 -2.19
CA ALA A 17 -5.04 -0.71 -3.48
C ALA A 17 -6.17 -1.29 -4.31
N ASN A 18 -6.48 -0.65 -5.43
CA ASN A 18 -7.55 -0.96 -6.36
C ASN A 18 -8.96 -0.75 -5.79
N LEU A 19 -9.25 -1.22 -4.61
CA LEU A 19 -10.54 -1.10 -3.91
C LEU A 19 -11.76 -1.53 -4.78
N GLY A 20 -11.58 -2.58 -5.58
CA GLY A 20 -12.52 -2.99 -6.63
C GLY A 20 -12.28 -2.21 -7.93
N PRO A 21 -13.17 -1.30 -8.34
CA PRO A 21 -13.13 -0.72 -9.69
C PRO A 21 -12.03 0.34 -9.90
N GLY A 22 -11.31 0.73 -8.86
CA GLY A 22 -10.27 1.76 -8.93
C GLY A 22 -8.88 1.23 -9.28
N PHE A 23 -8.81 0.27 -10.20
CA PHE A 23 -7.60 -0.40 -10.64
C PHE A 23 -6.45 0.56 -10.96
N ASP A 24 -5.28 0.30 -10.34
CA ASP A 24 -4.05 1.09 -10.44
C ASP A 24 -4.22 2.61 -10.11
N SER A 25 -5.32 3.00 -9.45
CA SER A 25 -5.63 4.40 -9.14
C SER A 25 -6.04 4.64 -7.68
N LEU A 26 -6.87 3.80 -7.09
CA LEU A 26 -7.41 4.04 -5.76
C LEU A 26 -6.63 3.28 -4.69
N GLY A 27 -6.27 3.99 -3.62
CA GLY A 27 -5.55 3.45 -2.47
C GLY A 27 -6.16 3.85 -1.13
N LEU A 28 -6.01 2.99 -0.13
CA LEU A 28 -6.45 3.22 1.24
C LEU A 28 -5.31 2.88 2.21
N ALA A 29 -4.90 3.82 3.03
CA ALA A 29 -3.92 3.60 4.08
C ALA A 29 -4.59 2.98 5.31
N LEU A 30 -3.94 1.97 5.88
CA LEU A 30 -4.44 1.19 7.02
C LEU A 30 -3.51 1.35 8.22
N ASP A 31 -4.07 1.50 9.43
CA ASP A 31 -3.32 1.79 10.66
C ASP A 31 -2.59 0.55 11.22
N VAL A 32 -1.75 -0.03 10.38
CA VAL A 32 -0.70 -1.02 10.70
C VAL A 32 0.58 -0.50 10.07
N HIS A 33 1.66 -0.37 10.84
CA HIS A 33 2.85 0.37 10.40
C HIS A 33 4.11 -0.47 10.53
N ASP A 34 4.94 -0.44 9.50
CA ASP A 34 6.35 -0.80 9.65
C ASP A 34 7.12 0.41 10.24
N GLU A 35 8.15 0.11 11.04
CA GLU A 35 9.06 1.10 11.58
C GLU A 35 10.46 0.87 11.00
N LEU A 36 10.99 1.90 10.35
CA LEU A 36 12.29 1.87 9.71
C LEU A 36 13.21 2.90 10.40
N ILE A 37 14.43 2.50 10.71
CA ILE A 37 15.42 3.34 11.40
C ILE A 37 16.69 3.32 10.59
N ALA A 38 17.23 4.49 10.22
CA ALA A 38 18.50 4.56 9.53
C ALA A 38 19.42 5.63 10.10
N MET A 39 20.72 5.39 9.98
CA MET A 39 21.80 6.31 10.38
C MET A 39 22.96 6.17 9.39
N VAL A 40 23.46 7.29 8.88
CA VAL A 40 24.67 7.31 8.05
C VAL A 40 25.89 6.97 8.87
N THR A 41 26.85 6.22 8.29
CA THR A 41 28.09 5.80 8.93
C THR A 41 29.30 6.25 8.09
N GLU A 42 30.48 6.28 8.72
CA GLU A 42 31.76 6.49 8.04
C GLU A 42 32.32 5.20 7.45
N ASP A 43 31.83 4.05 7.92
CA ASP A 43 32.17 2.73 7.38
C ASP A 43 31.47 2.49 6.05
N GLU A 44 32.17 1.86 5.10
CA GLU A 44 31.63 1.55 3.76
C GLU A 44 30.54 0.45 3.82
N GLY A 45 29.54 0.59 2.94
CA GLY A 45 28.51 -0.41 2.73
C GLY A 45 27.27 -0.23 3.60
N VAL A 46 26.45 -1.27 3.64
CA VAL A 46 25.17 -1.25 4.39
C VAL A 46 25.12 -2.39 5.39
N LEU A 47 24.65 -2.09 6.60
CA LEU A 47 24.29 -3.09 7.60
C LEU A 47 22.77 -3.08 7.75
N VAL A 48 22.12 -4.21 7.43
CA VAL A 48 20.66 -4.33 7.49
C VAL A 48 20.24 -5.33 8.54
N GLU A 49 19.41 -4.89 9.48
CA GLU A 49 18.75 -5.72 10.48
C GLU A 49 17.25 -5.74 10.22
N VAL A 50 16.64 -6.93 10.22
CA VAL A 50 15.20 -7.11 9.98
C VAL A 50 14.62 -7.95 11.09
N ASP A 51 13.57 -7.42 11.75
CA ASP A 51 12.75 -8.07 12.75
C ASP A 51 11.30 -8.16 12.28
N GLY A 52 10.58 -9.24 12.63
CA GLY A 52 9.18 -9.43 12.29
C GLY A 52 8.95 -10.08 10.92
N GLU A 53 8.00 -9.56 10.14
CA GLU A 53 7.63 -10.13 8.85
C GLU A 53 8.82 -10.15 7.88
N GLY A 54 9.13 -11.33 7.33
CA GLY A 54 10.21 -11.53 6.37
C GLY A 54 11.62 -11.60 6.97
N ALA A 55 11.79 -11.62 8.28
CA ALA A 55 13.11 -11.65 8.94
C ALA A 55 14.03 -12.78 8.44
N ASP A 56 13.46 -13.94 8.07
CA ASP A 56 14.22 -15.11 7.61
C ASP A 56 14.41 -15.16 6.07
N SER A 57 13.78 -14.25 5.31
CA SER A 57 13.72 -14.36 3.84
C SER A 57 14.16 -13.11 3.09
N ILE A 58 14.13 -11.93 3.71
CA ILE A 58 14.50 -10.66 3.06
C ILE A 58 16.03 -10.55 3.00
N ALA A 59 16.54 -10.10 1.86
CA ALA A 59 17.95 -9.77 1.68
C ALA A 59 18.44 -8.74 2.71
N ARG A 60 19.68 -8.86 3.18
CA ARG A 60 20.29 -7.96 4.17
C ARG A 60 21.51 -7.22 3.62
N ASP A 61 21.44 -6.89 2.33
CA ASP A 61 22.51 -6.23 1.56
C ASP A 61 21.94 -5.12 0.67
N GLU A 62 22.71 -4.65 -0.31
CA GLU A 62 22.30 -3.61 -1.26
C GLU A 62 21.06 -3.99 -2.09
N SER A 63 20.66 -5.26 -2.15
CA SER A 63 19.45 -5.70 -2.83
C SER A 63 18.16 -5.53 -2.00
N HIS A 64 18.28 -5.16 -0.71
CA HIS A 64 17.14 -4.87 0.16
C HIS A 64 16.34 -3.69 -0.39
N LEU A 65 15.01 -3.84 -0.53
CA LEU A 65 14.17 -2.85 -1.21
C LEU A 65 14.20 -1.45 -0.55
N VAL A 66 14.25 -1.38 0.79
CA VAL A 66 14.41 -0.10 1.52
C VAL A 66 15.77 0.53 1.19
N VAL A 67 16.84 -0.27 1.10
CA VAL A 67 18.19 0.21 0.74
C VAL A 67 18.17 0.78 -0.68
N GLN A 68 17.58 0.08 -1.63
CA GLN A 68 17.43 0.56 -3.01
C GLN A 68 16.66 1.88 -3.07
N ALA A 69 15.55 1.98 -2.32
CA ALA A 69 14.77 3.22 -2.24
C ALA A 69 15.59 4.36 -1.62
N MET A 70 16.34 4.11 -0.55
CA MET A 70 17.24 5.11 0.04
C MET A 70 18.31 5.57 -0.97
N ARG A 71 18.92 4.66 -1.72
CA ARG A 71 19.91 4.99 -2.77
C ARG A 71 19.30 5.87 -3.87
N VAL A 72 18.07 5.57 -4.30
CA VAL A 72 17.34 6.38 -5.29
C VAL A 72 17.10 7.81 -4.77
N ALA A 73 16.64 7.96 -3.52
CA ALA A 73 16.40 9.28 -2.93
C ALA A 73 17.72 10.06 -2.70
N PHE A 74 18.79 9.41 -2.21
CA PHE A 74 20.09 10.06 -2.08
C PHE A 74 20.62 10.54 -3.43
N ALA A 75 20.49 9.75 -4.48
CA ALA A 75 20.91 10.16 -5.83
C ALA A 75 20.10 11.38 -6.32
N ALA A 76 18.77 11.40 -6.09
CA ALA A 76 17.91 12.54 -6.43
C ALA A 76 18.27 13.80 -5.64
N LEU A 77 18.76 13.64 -4.40
CA LEU A 77 19.23 14.73 -3.55
C LEU A 77 20.70 15.14 -3.85
N GLY A 78 21.39 14.45 -4.78
CA GLY A 78 22.79 14.69 -5.07
C GLY A 78 23.74 14.25 -3.96
N GLU A 79 23.33 13.29 -3.12
CA GLU A 79 24.10 12.76 -2.01
C GLU A 79 24.56 11.31 -2.29
N ALA A 80 25.68 10.91 -1.72
CA ALA A 80 26.22 9.56 -1.84
C ALA A 80 26.89 9.14 -0.52
N PRO A 81 26.12 8.76 0.51
CA PRO A 81 26.71 8.33 1.78
C PRO A 81 27.58 7.09 1.55
N VAL A 82 28.75 7.05 2.19
CA VAL A 82 29.70 5.93 2.13
C VAL A 82 29.05 4.65 2.64
N GLY A 83 28.29 4.74 3.74
CA GLY A 83 27.50 3.66 4.26
C GLY A 83 26.41 4.12 5.22
N PHE A 84 25.56 3.18 5.61
CA PHE A 84 24.55 3.39 6.63
C PHE A 84 24.10 2.09 7.28
N VAL A 85 23.57 2.20 8.49
CA VAL A 85 22.86 1.12 9.19
C VAL A 85 21.36 1.33 8.97
N LEU A 86 20.66 0.23 8.65
CA LEU A 86 19.21 0.18 8.50
C LEU A 86 18.64 -0.88 9.45
N ARG A 87 17.64 -0.53 10.25
CA ARG A 87 16.83 -1.45 11.03
C ARG A 87 15.39 -1.38 10.57
N CYS A 88 14.81 -2.54 10.26
CA CYS A 88 13.41 -2.69 9.87
C CYS A 88 12.69 -3.51 10.96
N ARG A 89 11.58 -2.97 11.47
CA ARG A 89 10.60 -3.69 12.28
C ARG A 89 9.35 -3.84 11.47
N ASN A 90 9.20 -4.99 10.83
CA ASN A 90 8.16 -5.25 9.87
C ASN A 90 6.95 -5.91 10.56
N VAL A 91 5.79 -5.31 10.40
CA VAL A 91 4.50 -5.81 10.90
C VAL A 91 3.53 -6.06 9.75
N ILE A 92 3.75 -5.40 8.60
CA ILE A 92 2.90 -5.50 7.42
C ILE A 92 3.12 -6.86 6.74
N PRO A 93 2.07 -7.69 6.60
CA PRO A 93 2.19 -9.01 5.98
C PRO A 93 2.73 -8.95 4.55
N GLN A 94 3.81 -9.69 4.28
CA GLN A 94 4.48 -9.67 2.99
C GLN A 94 3.82 -10.58 1.96
N GLY A 95 3.74 -10.10 0.70
CA GLY A 95 3.17 -10.88 -0.41
C GLY A 95 1.69 -11.23 -0.21
N ARG A 96 0.96 -10.45 0.59
CA ARG A 96 -0.45 -10.69 0.92
C ARG A 96 -1.39 -9.55 0.51
N GLY A 97 -0.96 -8.62 -0.35
CA GLY A 97 -1.82 -7.54 -0.82
C GLY A 97 -2.07 -6.43 0.22
N MET A 98 -1.15 -6.26 1.16
CA MET A 98 -1.19 -5.22 2.21
C MET A 98 -0.20 -4.09 1.97
N GLY A 99 0.36 -3.96 0.77
CA GLY A 99 1.23 -2.86 0.38
C GLY A 99 2.63 -2.85 1.01
N SER A 100 3.16 -4.01 1.43
CA SER A 100 4.49 -4.09 2.06
C SER A 100 5.62 -3.60 1.16
N SER A 101 5.54 -3.82 -0.17
CA SER A 101 6.51 -3.29 -1.15
C SER A 101 6.45 -1.76 -1.18
N ALA A 102 5.26 -1.18 -1.31
CA ALA A 102 5.05 0.27 -1.30
C ALA A 102 5.51 0.91 0.01
N ALA A 103 5.25 0.25 1.15
CA ALA A 103 5.74 0.70 2.46
C ALA A 103 7.27 0.71 2.52
N ALA A 104 7.93 -0.32 2.01
CA ALA A 104 9.40 -0.38 1.95
C ALA A 104 9.98 0.72 1.04
N ILE A 105 9.39 0.94 -0.13
CA ILE A 105 9.82 1.98 -1.08
C ILE A 105 9.62 3.37 -0.48
N VAL A 106 8.40 3.71 -0.07
CA VAL A 106 8.09 5.04 0.48
C VAL A 106 8.86 5.30 1.76
N GLY A 107 8.92 4.31 2.65
CA GLY A 107 9.67 4.42 3.89
C GLY A 107 11.17 4.66 3.65
N GLY A 108 11.78 3.97 2.69
CA GLY A 108 13.18 4.15 2.31
C GLY A 108 13.45 5.54 1.71
N LEU A 109 12.58 6.02 0.82
CA LEU A 109 12.68 7.38 0.25
C LEU A 109 12.57 8.45 1.34
N VAL A 110 11.60 8.33 2.26
CA VAL A 110 11.41 9.27 3.38
C VAL A 110 12.57 9.22 4.37
N LEU A 111 13.12 8.02 4.65
CA LEU A 111 14.33 7.87 5.49
C LEU A 111 15.51 8.65 4.92
N ALA A 112 15.83 8.42 3.64
CA ALA A 112 16.95 9.11 2.99
C ALA A 112 16.74 10.62 2.95
N ARG A 113 15.52 11.08 2.63
CA ARG A 113 15.14 12.49 2.70
C ARG A 113 15.37 13.08 4.08
N GLY A 114 14.98 12.37 5.15
CA GLY A 114 15.15 12.79 6.53
C GLY A 114 16.60 12.81 7.01
N LEU A 115 17.50 12.06 6.36
CA LEU A 115 18.94 12.05 6.66
C LEU A 115 19.73 13.17 5.97
N VAL A 116 19.07 14.01 5.16
CA VAL A 116 19.69 15.13 4.44
C VAL A 116 19.17 16.45 4.98
N LEU A 117 20.07 17.40 5.21
CA LEU A 117 19.71 18.74 5.63
C LEU A 117 18.80 19.39 4.56
N ASP A 118 17.69 19.98 5.00
CA ASP A 118 16.66 20.57 4.13
C ASP A 118 16.08 19.57 3.09
N GLY A 119 16.14 18.26 3.39
CA GLY A 119 15.73 17.20 2.47
C GLY A 119 14.29 17.33 1.99
N GLU A 120 13.34 17.75 2.85
CA GLU A 120 11.94 17.98 2.47
C GLU A 120 11.78 19.08 1.41
N THR A 121 12.57 20.16 1.51
CA THR A 121 12.57 21.22 0.50
C THR A 121 13.24 20.77 -0.81
N ARG A 122 14.28 19.93 -0.71
CA ARG A 122 15.06 19.46 -1.85
C ARG A 122 14.38 18.33 -2.60
N LEU A 123 13.59 17.51 -1.91
CA LEU A 123 12.80 16.41 -2.45
C LEU A 123 11.37 16.47 -1.90
N PRO A 124 10.51 17.34 -2.44
CA PRO A 124 9.12 17.50 -2.00
C PRO A 124 8.28 16.24 -2.29
N ASP A 125 7.10 16.13 -1.67
CA ASP A 125 6.29 14.91 -1.70
C ASP A 125 5.83 14.51 -3.11
N ASP A 126 5.58 15.43 -4.01
CA ASP A 126 5.25 15.14 -5.41
C ASP A 126 6.43 14.50 -6.16
N ALA A 127 7.65 14.99 -5.97
CA ALA A 127 8.86 14.37 -6.52
C ALA A 127 9.12 13.00 -5.88
N LEU A 128 8.86 12.85 -4.58
CA LEU A 128 8.99 11.57 -3.88
C LEU A 128 7.95 10.56 -4.40
N LEU A 129 6.69 10.98 -4.64
CA LEU A 129 5.66 10.15 -5.25
C LEU A 129 6.08 9.66 -6.65
N ALA A 130 6.69 10.54 -7.46
CA ALA A 130 7.16 10.17 -8.79
C ALA A 130 8.27 9.10 -8.72
N LEU A 131 9.24 9.25 -7.81
CA LEU A 131 10.28 8.24 -7.58
C LEU A 131 9.66 6.92 -7.09
N ALA A 132 8.75 6.96 -6.11
CA ALA A 132 8.09 5.79 -5.58
C ALA A 132 7.29 5.04 -6.66
N THR A 133 6.54 5.77 -7.50
CA THR A 133 5.78 5.21 -8.62
C THR A 133 6.71 4.58 -9.66
N SER A 134 7.86 5.20 -9.93
CA SER A 134 8.85 4.63 -10.86
C SER A 134 9.43 3.30 -10.36
N MET A 135 9.58 3.12 -9.06
CA MET A 135 10.07 1.88 -8.45
C MET A 135 8.99 0.79 -8.35
N GLU A 136 7.75 1.14 -8.00
CA GLU A 136 6.64 0.20 -7.81
C GLU A 136 5.96 -0.16 -9.13
N GLY A 137 5.96 0.76 -10.09
CA GLY A 137 5.31 0.61 -11.40
C GLY A 137 3.87 1.14 -11.47
N HIS A 138 3.24 1.43 -10.34
CA HIS A 138 1.89 2.01 -10.24
C HIS A 138 1.73 2.87 -8.98
N PRO A 139 0.87 3.92 -9.02
CA PRO A 139 0.85 4.94 -7.96
C PRO A 139 -0.06 4.61 -6.76
N ASP A 140 -1.00 3.70 -6.87
CA ASP A 140 -2.11 3.48 -5.94
C ASP A 140 -1.65 3.17 -4.50
N ASN A 141 -0.76 2.18 -4.31
CA ASN A 141 -0.22 1.82 -2.99
C ASN A 141 0.74 2.89 -2.47
N VAL A 142 1.64 3.38 -3.34
CA VAL A 142 2.67 4.34 -2.89
C VAL A 142 2.08 5.69 -2.53
N ALA A 143 1.01 6.14 -3.22
CA ALA A 143 0.28 7.35 -2.85
C ALA A 143 -0.39 7.21 -1.47
N ALA A 144 -1.07 6.08 -1.22
CA ALA A 144 -1.68 5.82 0.09
C ALA A 144 -0.63 5.70 1.20
N ALA A 145 0.52 5.04 0.93
CA ALA A 145 1.62 4.94 1.88
C ALA A 145 2.24 6.31 2.20
N LEU A 146 2.32 7.23 1.22
CA LEU A 146 2.93 8.55 1.37
C LEU A 146 2.00 9.56 2.05
N TYR A 147 0.72 9.61 1.64
CA TYR A 147 -0.20 10.67 2.07
C TYR A 147 -1.18 10.24 3.17
N GLY A 148 -1.39 8.93 3.37
CA GLY A 148 -2.43 8.42 4.27
C GLY A 148 -3.84 8.60 3.72
N GLY A 149 -4.83 8.21 4.49
CA GLY A 149 -6.24 8.33 4.14
C GLY A 149 -6.65 7.48 2.93
N PHE A 150 -7.66 7.93 2.21
CA PHE A 150 -8.06 7.42 0.91
C PHE A 150 -7.42 8.29 -0.18
N THR A 151 -6.77 7.68 -1.15
CA THR A 151 -6.06 8.41 -2.22
C THR A 151 -6.60 8.05 -3.59
N ILE A 152 -6.65 9.07 -4.46
CA ILE A 152 -6.89 8.95 -5.88
C ILE A 152 -5.59 9.34 -6.56
N ALA A 153 -4.92 8.38 -7.18
CA ALA A 153 -3.64 8.59 -7.84
C ALA A 153 -3.76 8.39 -9.36
N TRP A 154 -2.92 9.06 -10.10
CA TRP A 154 -2.86 8.96 -11.56
C TRP A 154 -1.43 9.01 -12.07
N GLY A 155 -1.25 8.58 -13.31
CA GLY A 155 0.03 8.52 -13.97
C GLY A 155 0.69 7.14 -13.86
N ALA A 156 1.84 7.02 -14.48
CA ALA A 156 2.66 5.81 -14.50
C ALA A 156 4.14 6.21 -14.59
N SER A 157 5.04 5.24 -14.48
CA SER A 157 6.47 5.49 -14.69
C SER A 157 6.74 6.19 -16.03
N GLY A 158 7.42 7.34 -15.98
CA GLY A 158 7.74 8.15 -17.17
C GLY A 158 6.64 9.12 -17.63
N ALA A 159 5.49 9.17 -16.96
CA ALA A 159 4.44 10.15 -17.17
C ALA A 159 4.30 11.08 -15.97
N GLU A 160 3.49 12.13 -16.11
CA GLU A 160 3.12 12.97 -14.96
C GLU A 160 2.35 12.14 -13.94
N VAL A 161 2.88 12.08 -12.72
CA VAL A 161 2.30 11.36 -11.59
C VAL A 161 1.75 12.34 -10.59
N GLY A 162 0.56 12.07 -10.08
CA GLY A 162 -0.03 12.87 -9.01
C GLY A 162 -1.00 12.07 -8.17
N ALA A 163 -1.37 12.63 -7.03
CA ALA A 163 -2.40 12.06 -6.18
C ALA A 163 -3.13 13.15 -5.40
N VAL A 164 -4.38 12.86 -5.05
CA VAL A 164 -5.15 13.64 -4.07
C VAL A 164 -5.59 12.73 -2.95
N ARG A 165 -5.53 13.24 -1.73
CA ARG A 165 -6.03 12.58 -0.53
C ARG A 165 -7.45 13.04 -0.24
N CYS A 166 -8.33 12.10 0.08
CA CYS A 166 -9.69 12.33 0.52
C CYS A 166 -9.90 11.74 1.91
N ASP A 167 -10.86 12.30 2.64
CA ASP A 167 -11.26 11.76 3.93
C ASP A 167 -12.21 10.56 3.75
N VAL A 168 -12.17 9.63 4.69
CA VAL A 168 -13.04 8.46 4.74
C VAL A 168 -14.15 8.70 5.75
N HIS A 169 -15.40 8.35 5.40
CA HIS A 169 -16.54 8.49 6.30
C HIS A 169 -16.34 7.66 7.58
N ALA A 170 -16.74 8.20 8.72
CA ALA A 170 -16.53 7.56 10.02
C ALA A 170 -17.20 6.18 10.17
N ASP A 171 -18.28 5.93 9.43
CA ASP A 171 -18.97 4.64 9.43
C ASP A 171 -18.31 3.58 8.54
N VAL A 172 -17.27 3.93 7.80
CA VAL A 172 -16.47 2.96 7.04
C VAL A 172 -15.42 2.33 7.96
N VAL A 173 -15.61 1.05 8.25
CA VAL A 173 -14.75 0.28 9.14
C VAL A 173 -13.97 -0.76 8.31
N PRO A 174 -12.70 -0.53 7.97
CA PRO A 174 -11.90 -1.51 7.27
C PRO A 174 -11.70 -2.78 8.09
N VAL A 175 -11.95 -3.94 7.48
CA VAL A 175 -11.61 -5.25 8.02
C VAL A 175 -10.78 -5.97 6.98
N VAL A 176 -9.57 -6.37 7.34
CA VAL A 176 -8.72 -7.21 6.49
C VAL A 176 -8.86 -8.66 6.92
N LEU A 177 -9.06 -9.56 5.95
CA LEU A 177 -9.06 -11.00 6.16
C LEU A 177 -7.85 -11.54 5.41
N VAL A 178 -6.82 -11.92 6.17
CA VAL A 178 -5.48 -12.27 5.66
C VAL A 178 -5.30 -13.78 5.71
N PRO A 179 -5.07 -14.47 4.57
CA PRO A 179 -4.75 -15.89 4.55
C PRO A 179 -3.30 -16.16 5.00
N GLY A 180 -3.01 -17.41 5.35
CA GLY A 180 -1.65 -17.84 5.64
C GLY A 180 -0.73 -17.84 4.41
N ASP A 181 -1.28 -18.12 3.24
CA ASP A 181 -0.53 -18.23 1.99
C ASP A 181 -0.14 -16.87 1.40
N GLN A 182 0.99 -16.86 0.68
CA GLN A 182 1.49 -15.69 -0.06
C GLN A 182 1.24 -15.85 -1.56
N VAL A 183 0.97 -14.72 -2.24
CA VAL A 183 0.87 -14.68 -3.70
C VAL A 183 1.73 -13.53 -4.23
N LEU A 184 2.59 -13.83 -5.21
CA LEU A 184 3.41 -12.81 -5.87
C LEU A 184 2.53 -11.92 -6.75
N THR A 185 2.69 -10.61 -6.63
CA THR A 185 1.97 -9.59 -7.44
C THR A 185 2.16 -9.82 -8.94
N THR A 186 3.34 -10.23 -9.37
CA THR A 186 3.63 -10.56 -10.76
C THR A 186 2.70 -11.66 -11.29
N LYS A 187 2.49 -12.75 -10.52
CA LYS A 187 1.57 -13.82 -10.91
C LYS A 187 0.13 -13.34 -11.04
N ALA A 188 -0.32 -12.46 -10.15
CA ALA A 188 -1.68 -11.91 -10.22
C ALA A 188 -1.88 -10.94 -11.40
N ARG A 189 -0.81 -10.34 -11.95
CA ARG A 189 -0.90 -9.48 -13.15
C ARG A 189 -0.90 -10.28 -14.46
N THR A 190 -0.22 -11.42 -14.54
CA THR A 190 -0.14 -12.20 -15.79
C THR A 190 -1.45 -12.81 -16.25
N VAL A 191 -2.44 -12.91 -15.38
CA VAL A 191 -3.77 -13.49 -15.71
C VAL A 191 -4.79 -12.43 -16.16
N LEU A 192 -4.40 -11.15 -16.15
CA LEU A 192 -5.29 -10.09 -16.61
C LEU A 192 -5.44 -10.11 -18.13
N PRO A 193 -6.66 -9.88 -18.66
CA PRO A 193 -6.87 -9.79 -20.10
C PRO A 193 -6.17 -8.54 -20.67
N GLU A 194 -5.58 -8.66 -21.86
CA GLU A 194 -4.97 -7.51 -22.56
C GLU A 194 -6.01 -6.48 -23.02
N GLN A 195 -7.26 -6.89 -23.18
CA GLN A 195 -8.36 -6.06 -23.65
C GLN A 195 -9.61 -6.34 -22.82
N VAL A 196 -10.40 -5.29 -22.61
CA VAL A 196 -11.71 -5.37 -21.96
C VAL A 196 -12.77 -4.81 -22.87
N SER A 197 -14.02 -5.24 -22.70
CA SER A 197 -15.13 -4.71 -23.49
C SER A 197 -15.43 -3.25 -23.14
N HIS A 198 -15.97 -2.47 -24.09
CA HIS A 198 -16.46 -1.12 -23.78
C HIS A 198 -17.54 -1.12 -22.70
N GLU A 199 -18.36 -2.17 -22.63
CA GLU A 199 -19.39 -2.34 -21.61
C GLU A 199 -18.75 -2.44 -20.21
N ASP A 200 -17.74 -3.30 -20.05
CA ASP A 200 -17.04 -3.47 -18.77
C ASP A 200 -16.22 -2.24 -18.39
N ALA A 201 -15.58 -1.59 -19.36
CA ALA A 201 -14.88 -0.32 -19.13
C ALA A 201 -15.85 0.77 -18.65
N ALA A 202 -17.00 0.96 -19.30
CA ALA A 202 -18.01 1.93 -18.89
C ALA A 202 -18.62 1.58 -17.52
N PHE A 203 -18.84 0.29 -17.24
CA PHE A 203 -19.27 -0.18 -15.94
C PHE A 203 -18.26 0.24 -14.85
N ASN A 204 -16.99 -0.08 -15.03
CA ASN A 204 -15.93 0.22 -14.05
C ASN A 204 -15.75 1.74 -13.84
N VAL A 205 -15.78 2.54 -14.89
CA VAL A 205 -15.73 4.02 -14.77
C VAL A 205 -16.86 4.53 -13.87
N SER A 206 -18.09 4.02 -14.05
CA SER A 206 -19.23 4.43 -13.22
C SER A 206 -19.06 4.01 -11.75
N ARG A 207 -18.50 2.82 -11.50
CA ARG A 207 -18.27 2.29 -10.15
C ARG A 207 -17.12 3.02 -9.45
N ALA A 208 -16.01 3.28 -10.14
CA ALA A 208 -14.89 4.05 -9.61
C ALA A 208 -15.31 5.48 -9.22
N ALA A 209 -16.07 6.16 -10.09
CA ALA A 209 -16.61 7.48 -9.79
C ALA A 209 -17.55 7.47 -8.57
N LEU A 210 -18.43 6.45 -8.48
CA LEU A 210 -19.33 6.29 -7.33
C LEU A 210 -18.54 5.99 -6.06
N LEU A 211 -17.48 5.17 -6.13
CA LEU A 211 -16.67 4.79 -4.97
C LEU A 211 -16.00 5.99 -4.31
N VAL A 212 -15.49 6.94 -5.10
CA VAL A 212 -14.91 8.19 -4.58
C VAL A 212 -15.93 8.97 -3.75
N HIS A 213 -17.18 9.04 -4.19
CA HIS A 213 -18.25 9.68 -3.42
C HIS A 213 -18.67 8.82 -2.23
N ALA A 214 -18.87 7.52 -2.44
CA ALA A 214 -19.41 6.60 -1.43
C ALA A 214 -18.50 6.50 -0.20
N ILE A 215 -17.20 6.33 -0.40
CA ILE A 215 -16.26 6.12 0.72
C ILE A 215 -16.15 7.34 1.63
N SER A 216 -16.39 8.54 1.10
CA SER A 216 -16.28 9.81 1.85
C SER A 216 -17.61 10.35 2.36
N HIS A 217 -18.73 10.10 1.65
CA HIS A 217 -19.98 10.83 1.90
C HIS A 217 -21.23 9.94 1.97
N ALA A 218 -21.24 8.77 1.31
CA ALA A 218 -22.44 7.93 1.16
C ALA A 218 -22.09 6.44 1.32
N PRO A 219 -21.65 6.01 2.52
CA PRO A 219 -21.17 4.65 2.76
C PRO A 219 -22.20 3.55 2.47
N GLU A 220 -23.49 3.86 2.44
CA GLU A 220 -24.56 2.95 2.04
C GLU A 220 -24.49 2.55 0.56
N GLN A 221 -23.77 3.30 -0.27
CA GLN A 221 -23.53 2.98 -1.69
C GLN A 221 -22.31 2.08 -1.92
N LEU A 222 -21.51 1.79 -0.89
CA LEU A 222 -20.23 1.08 -1.04
C LEU A 222 -20.40 -0.31 -1.67
N LEU A 223 -21.48 -1.02 -1.38
CA LEU A 223 -21.72 -2.36 -1.94
C LEU A 223 -21.76 -2.32 -3.48
N ILE A 224 -22.47 -1.36 -4.03
CA ILE A 224 -22.59 -1.15 -5.48
C ILE A 224 -21.29 -0.53 -6.02
N ALA A 225 -20.73 0.44 -5.30
CA ALA A 225 -19.56 1.20 -5.71
C ALA A 225 -18.27 0.36 -5.82
N THR A 226 -18.15 -0.70 -5.00
CA THR A 226 -16.98 -1.60 -5.01
C THR A 226 -17.08 -2.76 -6.00
N ASP A 227 -18.10 -2.76 -6.87
CA ASP A 227 -18.23 -3.79 -7.91
C ASP A 227 -17.23 -3.57 -9.04
N ASP A 228 -16.61 -4.66 -9.53
CA ASP A 228 -15.50 -4.62 -10.48
C ASP A 228 -15.66 -5.66 -11.58
N ARG A 229 -15.38 -5.26 -12.82
CA ARG A 229 -15.36 -6.13 -14.00
C ARG A 229 -14.01 -6.15 -14.72
N LEU A 230 -12.96 -5.51 -14.15
CA LEU A 230 -11.66 -5.44 -14.83
C LEU A 230 -10.68 -6.50 -14.35
N HIS A 231 -10.58 -6.76 -13.04
CA HIS A 231 -9.44 -7.52 -12.55
C HIS A 231 -9.74 -8.63 -11.55
N GLN A 232 -10.73 -8.49 -10.66
CA GLN A 232 -10.92 -9.44 -9.56
C GLN A 232 -11.34 -10.82 -10.05
N SER A 233 -12.32 -10.88 -10.96
CA SER A 233 -12.80 -12.15 -11.54
C SER A 233 -11.72 -12.85 -12.37
N ALA A 234 -10.90 -12.10 -13.13
CA ALA A 234 -9.78 -12.64 -13.89
C ALA A 234 -8.72 -13.30 -13.00
N ARG A 235 -8.54 -12.78 -11.78
CA ARG A 235 -7.61 -13.29 -10.78
C ARG A 235 -8.16 -14.45 -9.93
N ALA A 236 -9.45 -14.77 -10.05
CA ALA A 236 -10.10 -15.79 -9.21
C ALA A 236 -9.39 -17.16 -9.26
N GLY A 237 -8.82 -17.54 -10.41
CA GLY A 237 -8.05 -18.77 -10.55
C GLY A 237 -6.69 -18.77 -9.82
N VAL A 238 -6.16 -17.61 -9.46
CA VAL A 238 -4.89 -17.48 -8.71
C VAL A 238 -5.13 -17.67 -7.21
N TYR A 239 -6.27 -17.19 -6.70
CA TYR A 239 -6.65 -17.28 -5.28
C TYR A 239 -8.16 -17.54 -5.15
N PRO A 240 -8.61 -18.77 -5.44
CA PRO A 240 -10.04 -19.11 -5.49
C PRO A 240 -10.76 -18.86 -4.16
N ASP A 241 -10.12 -19.17 -3.03
CA ASP A 241 -10.72 -18.97 -1.69
C ASP A 241 -10.92 -17.49 -1.36
N THR A 242 -9.99 -16.61 -1.78
CA THR A 242 -10.12 -15.18 -1.65
C THR A 242 -11.33 -14.65 -2.41
N TYR A 243 -11.47 -15.06 -3.67
CA TYR A 243 -12.58 -14.60 -4.51
C TYR A 243 -13.93 -15.15 -4.02
N ALA A 244 -13.97 -16.41 -3.58
CA ALA A 244 -15.16 -17.01 -2.96
C ALA A 244 -15.58 -16.23 -1.68
N LEU A 245 -14.61 -15.83 -0.85
CA LEU A 245 -14.89 -15.02 0.35
C LEU A 245 -15.43 -13.63 0.00
N VAL A 246 -14.86 -12.98 -1.03
CA VAL A 246 -15.39 -11.69 -1.54
C VAL A 246 -16.85 -11.85 -1.92
N LEU A 247 -17.21 -12.88 -2.70
CA LEU A 247 -18.59 -13.12 -3.12
C LEU A 247 -19.51 -13.41 -1.94
N ALA A 248 -19.10 -14.25 -1.00
CA ALA A 248 -19.89 -14.60 0.19
C ALA A 248 -20.17 -13.37 1.08
N LEU A 249 -19.19 -12.50 1.29
CA LEU A 249 -19.41 -11.24 2.03
C LEU A 249 -20.38 -10.31 1.28
N ARG A 250 -20.22 -10.18 -0.04
CA ARG A 250 -21.10 -9.34 -0.87
C ARG A 250 -22.55 -9.85 -0.89
N GLU A 251 -22.78 -11.17 -0.89
CA GLU A 251 -24.12 -11.78 -0.75
C GLU A 251 -24.80 -11.41 0.58
N GLN A 252 -24.02 -11.14 1.63
CA GLN A 252 -24.50 -10.64 2.92
C GLN A 252 -24.67 -9.11 2.97
N GLY A 253 -24.51 -8.41 1.83
CA GLY A 253 -24.60 -6.96 1.76
C GLY A 253 -23.36 -6.23 2.30
N ILE A 254 -22.23 -6.92 2.50
CA ILE A 254 -20.98 -6.36 3.01
C ILE A 254 -20.09 -6.01 1.82
N PRO A 255 -19.73 -4.71 1.62
CA PRO A 255 -18.79 -4.32 0.59
C PRO A 255 -17.43 -5.00 0.82
N ALA A 256 -17.01 -5.86 -0.10
CA ALA A 256 -15.76 -6.60 -0.01
C ALA A 256 -15.07 -6.66 -1.37
N VAL A 257 -13.75 -6.54 -1.35
CA VAL A 257 -12.88 -6.53 -2.53
C VAL A 257 -11.58 -7.27 -2.22
N VAL A 258 -10.86 -7.66 -3.26
CA VAL A 258 -9.49 -8.13 -3.14
C VAL A 258 -8.59 -6.92 -2.83
N SER A 259 -7.78 -7.01 -1.79
CA SER A 259 -6.82 -5.98 -1.41
C SER A 259 -5.60 -6.02 -2.33
N GLY A 260 -5.38 -4.95 -3.10
CA GLY A 260 -4.28 -4.84 -4.04
C GLY A 260 -4.27 -5.99 -5.07
N SER A 261 -3.18 -6.75 -5.10
CA SER A 261 -3.06 -7.95 -5.93
C SER A 261 -3.54 -9.24 -5.23
N GLY A 262 -4.07 -9.13 -4.02
CA GLY A 262 -4.45 -10.27 -3.19
C GLY A 262 -3.25 -10.93 -2.48
N PRO A 263 -3.48 -12.04 -1.77
CA PRO A 263 -4.75 -12.74 -1.57
C PRO A 263 -5.64 -12.22 -0.41
N THR A 264 -5.27 -11.16 0.29
CA THR A 264 -6.09 -10.57 1.35
C THR A 264 -7.42 -10.04 0.80
N VAL A 265 -8.50 -10.22 1.55
CA VAL A 265 -9.78 -9.54 1.33
C VAL A 265 -9.84 -8.29 2.21
N LEU A 266 -10.18 -7.16 1.62
CA LEU A 266 -10.60 -5.97 2.33
C LEU A 266 -12.12 -5.88 2.31
N ALA A 267 -12.75 -5.88 3.48
CA ALA A 267 -14.15 -5.52 3.64
C ALA A 267 -14.27 -4.10 4.20
N LEU A 268 -15.11 -3.28 3.60
CA LEU A 268 -15.47 -1.95 4.09
C LEU A 268 -16.77 -2.09 4.90
N ALA A 269 -16.64 -2.64 6.10
CA ALA A 269 -17.77 -2.91 6.98
C ALA A 269 -18.36 -1.60 7.55
N SER A 270 -19.57 -1.69 8.05
CA SER A 270 -20.17 -0.67 8.91
C SER A 270 -20.09 -1.10 10.39
N PRO A 271 -20.33 -0.21 11.35
CA PRO A 271 -20.44 -0.61 12.77
C PRO A 271 -21.42 -1.75 13.01
N THR A 272 -22.49 -1.87 12.21
CA THR A 272 -23.51 -2.91 12.33
C THR A 272 -23.13 -4.24 11.69
N THR A 273 -22.29 -4.24 10.66
CA THR A 273 -21.85 -5.46 9.95
C THR A 273 -20.50 -5.98 10.42
N LEU A 274 -19.78 -5.25 11.26
CA LEU A 274 -18.42 -5.58 11.71
C LEU A 274 -18.29 -7.00 12.30
N ALA A 275 -19.15 -7.37 13.22
CA ALA A 275 -19.10 -8.68 13.87
C ALA A 275 -19.35 -9.82 12.86
N THR A 276 -20.31 -9.63 11.97
CA THR A 276 -20.60 -10.59 10.87
C THR A 276 -19.41 -10.71 9.95
N THR A 277 -18.78 -9.58 9.56
CA THR A 277 -17.60 -9.59 8.68
C THR A 277 -16.46 -10.40 9.28
N ILE A 278 -16.13 -10.17 10.55
CA ILE A 278 -15.07 -10.93 11.25
C ILE A 278 -15.41 -12.42 11.33
N GLY A 279 -16.69 -12.74 11.59
CA GLY A 279 -17.18 -14.12 11.69
C GLY A 279 -17.13 -14.91 10.38
N HIS A 280 -16.95 -14.27 9.23
CA HIS A 280 -16.78 -14.91 7.92
C HIS A 280 -15.36 -15.35 7.63
N ALA A 281 -14.39 -15.08 8.51
CA ALA A 281 -13.00 -15.51 8.31
C ALA A 281 -12.92 -17.05 8.14
N PRO A 282 -12.40 -17.56 7.03
CA PRO A 282 -12.18 -18.98 6.87
C PRO A 282 -11.18 -19.53 7.90
N THR A 283 -11.24 -20.83 8.15
CA THR A 283 -10.26 -21.49 9.03
C THR A 283 -8.82 -21.22 8.54
N GLY A 284 -7.95 -20.80 9.43
CA GLY A 284 -6.56 -20.45 9.12
C GLY A 284 -6.35 -19.02 8.60
N TRP A 285 -7.43 -18.23 8.45
CA TRP A 285 -7.33 -16.81 8.12
C TRP A 285 -7.36 -15.95 9.38
N VAL A 286 -6.70 -14.80 9.32
CA VAL A 286 -6.72 -13.81 10.40
C VAL A 286 -7.59 -12.63 9.95
N ALA A 287 -8.71 -12.41 10.67
CA ALA A 287 -9.56 -11.23 10.46
C ALA A 287 -9.21 -10.15 11.48
N THR A 288 -8.87 -8.97 10.99
CA THR A 288 -8.51 -7.83 11.85
C THR A 288 -9.27 -6.58 11.43
N ARG A 289 -9.97 -5.97 12.40
CA ARG A 289 -10.48 -4.61 12.24
C ARG A 289 -9.30 -3.66 12.29
N LEU A 290 -9.21 -2.76 11.31
CA LEU A 290 -8.21 -1.70 11.27
C LEU A 290 -8.89 -0.32 11.27
N ALA A 291 -8.14 0.71 11.64
CA ALA A 291 -8.50 2.09 11.34
C ALA A 291 -7.90 2.49 9.98
N VAL A 292 -8.44 3.53 9.38
CA VAL A 292 -7.77 4.23 8.28
C VAL A 292 -6.63 5.05 8.89
N ALA A 293 -5.41 4.88 8.38
CA ALA A 293 -4.27 5.69 8.81
C ALA A 293 -4.45 7.13 8.30
N PRO A 294 -4.63 8.12 9.18
CA PRO A 294 -4.90 9.49 8.76
C PRO A 294 -3.69 10.17 8.13
N LEU A 295 -2.51 9.68 8.43
CA LEU A 295 -1.23 10.17 7.91
C LEU A 295 -0.50 9.02 7.21
N GLY A 296 0.25 9.36 6.17
CA GLY A 296 1.15 8.42 5.50
C GLY A 296 2.49 8.26 6.23
N ALA A 297 3.52 7.98 5.45
CA ALA A 297 4.87 7.84 5.99
C ALA A 297 5.33 9.13 6.68
N MET A 298 5.76 9.02 7.93
CA MET A 298 6.17 10.15 8.75
C MET A 298 7.50 9.90 9.46
N ILE A 299 8.29 10.96 9.57
CA ILE A 299 9.45 10.97 10.46
C ILE A 299 8.93 11.14 11.89
N VAL A 300 9.28 10.22 12.76
CA VAL A 300 8.89 10.27 14.18
C VAL A 300 9.88 11.16 14.93
N PRO A 301 9.42 12.25 15.58
CA PRO A 301 10.27 13.05 16.45
C PRO A 301 10.82 12.18 17.59
N ARG A 302 12.09 12.40 17.94
CA ARG A 302 12.72 11.78 19.12
C ARG A 302 12.41 12.53 20.38
#